data_89f8a714aaa3648920a04fa118044bd5
#
_entry.id   89f8a714aaa3648920a04fa118044bd5
#
_cell.length_a   1.000
_cell.length_b   1.000
_cell.length_c   1.000
_cell.angle_alpha   90.00
_cell.angle_beta   90.00
_cell.angle_gamma   90.00
#
_symmetry.space_group_name_H-M   'P 1'
#
loop_
_entity.id
_entity.type
_entity.pdbx_description
1 polymer ?
#
loop_
_entity_poly.entity_id
_entity_poly.type
_entity_poly.pdbx_seq_one_letter_code
_entity_poly.pdbx_strand_id
1 'polypeptide(L)'
;MKNRKYLVIIRALLLLFLIGSASSSSASMLSELPVRFIAKNKDQADVLSSFEKKLNKSKTDSLNLIPALQLVESELKSKGYLTASYDSVNYTSEVIIVYWSLGKQFEFSSINIKMEDQELLSNLGFQKSKSVFTPAYYNKLMNALVKWGCNNGYPFALAKLYNIHLNNDSADFSADLLFEKGQFFKLDTIVIKGSARLNQNYFLNYLDVSIGDLFTESKLNKWAFRIKEIPFVSEVRPFEIEYGDNTYHPVFYLQNKKASMLNGIVGFQSDNTKSGKVYLTGDVKVKLMNVFGRAELIDFNWNNPQPRTQDLKIKINYPFIFDLPFGIEGEFTLFKKDTLWFEVNRQLGIQYLVNGNNSVKVFVGKKTNNLISAEPYQNQLVLPDVADMQLINYGLGLQWQNLDYRFNPTKGYDVNITGTAGQRTIKKNIKFPDIWYDSLDLKTNQYRFDVSADYYFTLGKSSVLNIGATASHIQVEKYFSNELIRFGGLKSLRGFNETSFSASSLVMGKVEYRLLLEQNSFFFVFFNQAYYDDKSKPLVFNDQPYGLGTGINFETKAGIFSFTYAVGSLQDQALSFRDARIHFGLVNLF
;
A
#
# COMPACT_ATOMS: atom_id res chain seq x y z
N MET A 1 -10.85 28.31 40.18
CA MET A 1 -10.91 29.50 39.30
C MET A 1 -10.41 29.24 37.85
N LYS A 2 -10.36 28.01 37.37
CA LYS A 2 -9.87 27.71 35.99
C LYS A 2 -10.98 27.46 34.95
N ASN A 3 -12.23 27.27 35.35
CA ASN A 3 -13.33 26.92 34.42
C ASN A 3 -14.10 28.09 33.81
N ARG A 4 -13.79 29.34 34.20
CA ARG A 4 -14.49 30.52 33.65
C ARG A 4 -13.89 31.04 32.32
N LYS A 5 -12.63 30.71 32.00
CA LYS A 5 -11.99 31.21 30.77
C LYS A 5 -12.44 30.44 29.52
N TYR A 6 -12.75 29.15 29.62
CA TYR A 6 -13.22 28.37 28.47
C TYR A 6 -14.65 28.68 28.05
N LEU A 7 -15.50 29.11 29.00
CA LEU A 7 -16.89 29.48 28.72
C LEU A 7 -16.98 30.82 27.95
N VAL A 8 -16.01 31.70 28.14
CA VAL A 8 -15.93 33.01 27.45
C VAL A 8 -15.43 32.81 26.00
N ILE A 9 -14.50 31.89 25.76
CA ILE A 9 -13.99 31.61 24.41
C ILE A 9 -15.07 30.90 23.56
N ILE A 10 -15.85 29.98 24.14
CA ILE A 10 -16.95 29.30 23.43
C ILE A 10 -18.10 30.28 23.12
N ARG A 11 -18.39 31.25 24.03
CA ARG A 11 -19.38 32.30 23.74
C ARG A 11 -18.89 33.32 22.73
N ALA A 12 -17.59 33.61 22.69
CA ALA A 12 -17.00 34.50 21.69
C ALA A 12 -16.99 33.87 20.29
N LEU A 13 -16.74 32.54 20.19
CA LEU A 13 -16.81 31.78 18.95
C LEU A 13 -18.24 31.62 18.43
N LEU A 14 -19.23 31.45 19.33
CA LEU A 14 -20.65 31.43 18.95
C LEU A 14 -21.20 32.81 18.52
N LEU A 15 -20.68 33.90 19.10
CA LEU A 15 -21.03 35.25 18.70
C LEU A 15 -20.40 35.67 17.35
N LEU A 16 -19.21 35.19 17.04
CA LEU A 16 -18.58 35.37 15.71
C LEU A 16 -19.32 34.58 14.61
N PHE A 17 -19.97 33.47 14.94
CA PHE A 17 -20.81 32.73 13.98
C PHE A 17 -22.18 33.33 13.76
N LEU A 18 -22.68 34.13 14.71
CA LEU A 18 -23.97 34.86 14.60
C LEU A 18 -23.84 36.27 13.97
N ILE A 19 -22.64 36.84 13.95
CA ILE A 19 -22.40 38.15 13.29
C ILE A 19 -22.02 37.96 11.82
N GLY A 20 -21.54 36.73 11.43
CA GLY A 20 -21.27 36.38 10.01
C GLY A 20 -22.51 36.11 9.16
N SER A 21 -23.70 36.01 9.75
CA SER A 21 -24.96 35.72 9.04
C SER A 21 -25.91 36.91 8.86
N ALA A 22 -25.50 38.14 9.28
CA ALA A 22 -26.36 39.30 9.23
C ALA A 22 -25.85 40.47 8.34
N SER A 23 -24.83 40.27 7.51
CA SER A 23 -24.29 41.31 6.64
C SER A 23 -24.12 40.93 5.17
N SER A 24 -24.97 40.07 4.63
CA SER A 24 -25.00 39.75 3.19
C SER A 24 -26.38 39.93 2.54
N SER A 25 -27.17 40.89 2.97
CA SER A 25 -28.49 41.17 2.36
C SER A 25 -28.66 42.59 1.85
N SER A 26 -27.62 43.19 1.24
CA SER A 26 -27.79 44.42 0.48
C SER A 26 -26.70 44.69 -0.56
N ALA A 27 -26.17 43.62 -1.20
CA ALA A 27 -25.33 43.79 -2.38
C ALA A 27 -25.97 43.05 -3.55
N SER A 28 -26.57 43.81 -4.47
CA SER A 28 -26.96 43.46 -5.84
C SER A 28 -28.04 42.37 -6.02
N MET A 29 -29.28 42.81 -6.07
CA MET A 29 -30.24 42.32 -7.06
C MET A 29 -29.77 42.71 -8.48
N LEU A 30 -28.62 42.29 -8.94
CA LEU A 30 -28.37 42.04 -10.35
C LEU A 30 -28.93 40.65 -10.59
N SER A 31 -30.17 40.58 -11.03
CA SER A 31 -30.87 39.36 -11.40
C SER A 31 -29.98 38.47 -12.23
N GLU A 32 -29.86 37.17 -11.84
CA GLU A 32 -29.28 36.09 -12.65
C GLU A 32 -30.13 35.99 -13.92
N LEU A 33 -29.80 36.78 -14.95
CA LEU A 33 -30.53 36.72 -16.21
C LEU A 33 -30.20 35.40 -16.90
N PRO A 34 -31.19 34.67 -17.40
CA PRO A 34 -30.92 33.46 -18.16
C PRO A 34 -30.15 33.80 -19.44
N VAL A 35 -29.18 32.97 -19.78
CA VAL A 35 -28.40 33.09 -21.00
C VAL A 35 -29.04 32.25 -22.08
N ARG A 36 -29.23 32.82 -23.27
CA ARG A 36 -29.75 32.17 -24.46
C ARG A 36 -28.73 32.18 -25.58
N PHE A 37 -28.46 31.03 -26.16
CA PHE A 37 -27.53 30.88 -27.28
C PHE A 37 -28.30 30.86 -28.60
N ILE A 38 -27.85 31.67 -29.56
CA ILE A 38 -28.38 31.70 -30.91
C ILE A 38 -27.27 31.34 -31.88
N ALA A 39 -27.47 30.23 -32.59
CA ALA A 39 -26.55 29.79 -33.65
C ALA A 39 -26.84 30.57 -34.94
N LYS A 40 -25.78 30.95 -35.67
CA LYS A 40 -25.89 31.55 -36.99
C LYS A 40 -26.55 30.59 -38.00
N ASN A 41 -26.25 29.31 -37.89
CA ASN A 41 -26.88 28.23 -38.65
C ASN A 41 -27.89 27.46 -37.76
N LYS A 42 -29.13 27.34 -38.19
CA LYS A 42 -30.21 26.67 -37.42
C LYS A 42 -29.90 25.22 -37.10
N ASP A 43 -29.21 24.50 -37.98
CA ASP A 43 -28.85 23.08 -37.79
C ASP A 43 -27.85 22.84 -36.64
N GLN A 44 -27.22 23.89 -36.13
CA GLN A 44 -26.25 23.84 -35.03
C GLN A 44 -26.83 24.24 -33.67
N ALA A 45 -28.12 24.58 -33.63
CA ALA A 45 -28.80 25.00 -32.40
C ALA A 45 -28.80 23.86 -31.33
N ASP A 46 -28.92 22.63 -31.75
CA ASP A 46 -28.92 21.46 -30.85
C ASP A 46 -27.59 21.28 -30.11
N VAL A 47 -26.48 21.55 -30.80
CA VAL A 47 -25.15 21.49 -30.19
C VAL A 47 -25.02 22.51 -29.06
N LEU A 48 -25.50 23.74 -29.30
CA LEU A 48 -25.45 24.84 -28.32
C LEU A 48 -26.44 24.67 -27.17
N SER A 49 -27.58 24.00 -27.40
CA SER A 49 -28.61 23.83 -26.37
C SER A 49 -28.09 23.09 -25.12
N SER A 50 -27.20 22.16 -25.30
CA SER A 50 -26.57 21.42 -24.18
C SER A 50 -25.70 22.32 -23.31
N PHE A 51 -24.97 23.24 -23.92
CA PHE A 51 -24.11 24.22 -23.23
C PHE A 51 -24.93 25.31 -22.56
N GLU A 52 -25.98 25.79 -23.22
CA GLU A 52 -26.93 26.75 -22.67
C GLU A 52 -27.55 26.23 -21.37
N LYS A 53 -28.05 24.97 -21.38
CA LYS A 53 -28.60 24.29 -20.19
C LYS A 53 -27.56 24.17 -19.06
N LYS A 54 -26.32 23.83 -19.40
CA LYS A 54 -25.23 23.71 -18.43
C LYS A 54 -24.87 25.04 -17.79
N LEU A 55 -24.82 26.11 -18.61
CA LEU A 55 -24.50 27.44 -18.14
C LEU A 55 -25.61 28.01 -17.22
N ASN A 56 -26.87 27.89 -17.64
CA ASN A 56 -28.01 28.33 -16.84
C ASN A 56 -28.17 27.57 -15.53
N LYS A 57 -27.77 26.27 -15.49
CA LYS A 57 -27.77 25.49 -14.26
C LYS A 57 -26.68 25.92 -13.28
N SER A 58 -25.56 26.46 -13.76
CA SER A 58 -24.43 26.92 -12.92
C SER A 58 -24.65 28.30 -12.31
N LYS A 59 -25.77 28.98 -12.62
CA LYS A 59 -26.11 30.34 -12.12
C LYS A 59 -24.96 31.33 -12.28
N THR A 60 -24.50 31.50 -13.49
CA THR A 60 -23.33 32.31 -13.80
C THR A 60 -23.71 33.79 -13.74
N ASP A 61 -23.14 34.54 -12.81
CA ASP A 61 -23.28 36.01 -12.72
C ASP A 61 -22.75 36.70 -13.97
N SER A 62 -23.30 37.87 -14.29
CA SER A 62 -22.89 38.71 -15.42
C SER A 62 -21.37 39.04 -15.42
N LEU A 63 -20.74 39.09 -14.26
CA LEU A 63 -19.29 39.30 -14.08
C LEU A 63 -18.45 38.08 -14.51
N ASN A 64 -19.01 36.88 -14.45
CA ASN A 64 -18.35 35.64 -14.82
C ASN A 64 -18.78 35.11 -16.20
N LEU A 65 -19.60 35.86 -16.93
CA LEU A 65 -20.13 35.43 -18.23
C LEU A 65 -19.03 35.25 -19.27
N ILE A 66 -18.12 36.20 -19.42
CA ILE A 66 -17.05 36.14 -20.43
C ILE A 66 -16.11 34.92 -20.20
N PRO A 67 -15.59 34.66 -18.98
CA PRO A 67 -14.85 33.43 -18.70
C PRO A 67 -15.65 32.15 -18.99
N ALA A 68 -16.96 32.17 -18.69
CA ALA A 68 -17.82 31.01 -18.96
C ALA A 68 -18.02 30.79 -20.48
N LEU A 69 -18.17 31.82 -21.27
CA LEU A 69 -18.24 31.76 -22.74
C LEU A 69 -16.92 31.25 -23.34
N GLN A 70 -15.77 31.67 -22.82
CA GLN A 70 -14.46 31.15 -23.22
C GLN A 70 -14.32 29.67 -22.94
N LEU A 71 -14.85 29.18 -21.82
CA LEU A 71 -14.91 27.75 -21.53
C LEU A 71 -15.78 26.99 -22.53
N VAL A 72 -16.96 27.54 -22.88
CA VAL A 72 -17.85 26.96 -23.91
C VAL A 72 -17.14 26.94 -25.26
N GLU A 73 -16.47 28.00 -25.65
CA GLU A 73 -15.69 28.08 -26.88
C GLU A 73 -14.58 26.99 -26.92
N SER A 74 -13.83 26.86 -25.82
CA SER A 74 -12.80 25.82 -25.69
C SER A 74 -13.41 24.42 -25.78
N GLU A 75 -14.59 24.20 -25.14
CA GLU A 75 -15.26 22.90 -25.21
C GLU A 75 -15.85 22.61 -26.59
N LEU A 76 -16.34 23.60 -27.33
CA LEU A 76 -16.74 23.48 -28.74
C LEU A 76 -15.53 23.13 -29.64
N LYS A 77 -14.42 23.85 -29.48
CA LYS A 77 -13.17 23.54 -30.19
C LYS A 77 -12.68 22.12 -29.88
N SER A 78 -12.85 21.68 -28.63
CA SER A 78 -12.51 20.31 -28.25
C SER A 78 -13.36 19.25 -28.92
N LYS A 79 -14.55 19.59 -29.41
CA LYS A 79 -15.44 18.74 -30.18
C LYS A 79 -15.23 18.82 -31.69
N GLY A 80 -14.18 19.52 -32.15
CA GLY A 80 -13.84 19.63 -33.56
C GLY A 80 -14.39 20.87 -34.29
N TYR A 81 -15.13 21.77 -33.59
CA TYR A 81 -15.54 23.07 -34.16
C TYR A 81 -14.42 24.09 -34.00
N LEU A 82 -13.34 23.92 -34.76
CA LEU A 82 -12.10 24.70 -34.57
C LEU A 82 -12.26 26.19 -34.79
N THR A 83 -13.24 26.61 -35.59
CA THR A 83 -13.55 28.00 -35.91
C THR A 83 -14.68 28.58 -35.04
N ALA A 84 -15.13 27.80 -34.04
CA ALA A 84 -16.19 28.28 -33.16
C ALA A 84 -15.78 29.56 -32.39
N SER A 85 -16.64 30.56 -32.46
CA SER A 85 -16.50 31.81 -31.73
C SER A 85 -17.88 32.36 -31.35
N TYR A 86 -17.95 33.16 -30.31
CA TYR A 86 -19.12 33.99 -30.08
C TYR A 86 -18.89 35.35 -30.73
N ASP A 87 -19.90 35.83 -31.50
CA ASP A 87 -19.78 37.05 -32.31
C ASP A 87 -20.17 38.26 -31.49
N SER A 88 -21.22 38.16 -30.70
CA SER A 88 -21.72 39.28 -29.87
C SER A 88 -22.55 38.81 -28.69
N VAL A 89 -22.63 39.66 -27.67
CA VAL A 89 -23.44 39.45 -26.48
C VAL A 89 -24.38 40.63 -26.33
N ASN A 90 -25.69 40.39 -26.38
CA ASN A 90 -26.73 41.40 -26.18
C ASN A 90 -27.37 41.22 -24.82
N TYR A 91 -27.36 42.26 -24.03
CA TYR A 91 -28.02 42.34 -22.72
C TYR A 91 -29.38 42.96 -22.88
N THR A 92 -30.42 42.22 -22.58
CA THR A 92 -31.81 42.71 -22.47
C THR A 92 -32.25 42.74 -21.01
N SER A 93 -33.42 43.29 -20.73
CA SER A 93 -33.96 43.34 -19.35
C SER A 93 -34.35 41.96 -18.81
N GLU A 94 -34.52 40.91 -19.66
CA GLU A 94 -35.05 39.61 -19.27
C GLU A 94 -34.10 38.44 -19.56
N VAL A 95 -33.17 38.61 -20.54
CA VAL A 95 -32.29 37.51 -21.01
C VAL A 95 -31.03 38.07 -21.61
N ILE A 96 -29.91 37.34 -21.43
CA ILE A 96 -28.66 37.63 -22.11
C ILE A 96 -28.59 36.77 -23.37
N ILE A 97 -28.49 37.40 -24.54
CA ILE A 97 -28.45 36.70 -25.83
C ILE A 97 -27.00 36.67 -26.32
N VAL A 98 -26.49 35.47 -26.58
CA VAL A 98 -25.13 35.28 -27.14
C VAL A 98 -25.27 34.67 -28.52
N TYR A 99 -24.72 35.34 -29.51
CA TYR A 99 -24.70 34.88 -30.90
C TYR A 99 -23.44 34.11 -31.15
N TRP A 100 -23.60 32.88 -31.66
CA TRP A 100 -22.50 31.94 -31.94
C TRP A 100 -22.34 31.65 -33.42
N SER A 101 -21.10 31.66 -33.88
CA SER A 101 -20.67 31.09 -35.16
C SER A 101 -19.82 29.85 -34.89
N LEU A 102 -20.39 28.67 -35.11
CA LEU A 102 -19.66 27.42 -34.82
C LEU A 102 -18.71 27.04 -35.97
N GLY A 103 -19.05 27.41 -37.20
CA GLY A 103 -18.39 26.87 -38.37
C GLY A 103 -18.74 25.41 -38.62
N LYS A 104 -17.97 24.72 -39.46
CA LYS A 104 -18.11 23.28 -39.68
C LYS A 104 -17.31 22.50 -38.67
N GLN A 105 -17.72 21.26 -38.42
CA GLN A 105 -16.94 20.33 -37.64
C GLN A 105 -15.86 19.73 -38.56
N PHE A 106 -14.58 19.90 -38.17
CA PHE A 106 -13.46 19.44 -38.97
C PHE A 106 -13.26 17.93 -38.81
N GLU A 107 -13.12 17.25 -39.94
CA GLU A 107 -12.74 15.86 -40.01
C GLU A 107 -11.24 15.73 -40.21
N PHE A 108 -10.68 14.63 -39.72
CA PHE A 108 -9.29 14.31 -39.89
C PHE A 108 -9.09 13.72 -41.31
N SER A 109 -8.69 14.49 -42.28
CA SER A 109 -8.55 14.02 -43.65
C SER A 109 -7.22 13.35 -43.94
N SER A 110 -6.10 13.91 -43.50
CA SER A 110 -4.79 13.25 -43.60
C SER A 110 -3.74 13.86 -42.69
N ILE A 111 -2.96 13.01 -41.99
CA ILE A 111 -1.64 13.37 -41.50
C ILE A 111 -0.59 12.67 -42.37
N ASN A 112 0.31 13.46 -42.92
CA ASN A 112 1.49 12.95 -43.57
C ASN A 112 2.54 12.63 -42.50
N ILE A 113 3.02 11.40 -42.50
CA ILE A 113 3.95 10.87 -41.51
C ILE A 113 5.15 10.32 -42.30
N LYS A 114 6.35 10.57 -41.78
CA LYS A 114 7.55 9.93 -42.36
C LYS A 114 7.40 8.42 -42.29
N MET A 115 7.90 7.72 -43.28
CA MET A 115 7.78 6.25 -43.43
C MET A 115 8.31 5.51 -42.19
N GLU A 116 9.40 6.02 -41.59
CA GLU A 116 10.06 5.48 -40.41
C GLU A 116 9.17 5.54 -39.14
N ASP A 117 8.23 6.50 -39.07
CA ASP A 117 7.38 6.70 -37.88
C ASP A 117 6.00 6.03 -38.02
N GLN A 118 5.66 5.48 -39.20
CA GLN A 118 4.36 4.83 -39.43
C GLN A 118 4.19 3.55 -38.61
N GLU A 119 5.25 2.74 -38.53
CA GLU A 119 5.25 1.52 -37.71
C GLU A 119 5.10 1.86 -36.23
N LEU A 120 5.82 2.87 -35.75
CA LEU A 120 5.72 3.36 -34.37
C LEU A 120 4.29 3.78 -34.01
N LEU A 121 3.65 4.54 -34.89
CA LEU A 121 2.27 4.99 -34.65
C LEU A 121 1.28 3.84 -34.63
N SER A 122 1.45 2.85 -35.51
CA SER A 122 0.65 1.64 -35.51
C SER A 122 0.79 0.88 -34.18
N ASN A 123 2.00 0.72 -33.70
CA ASN A 123 2.31 0.06 -32.43
C ASN A 123 1.74 0.83 -31.22
N LEU A 124 1.62 2.16 -31.32
CA LEU A 124 0.97 3.01 -30.31
C LEU A 124 -0.57 3.01 -30.41
N GLY A 125 -1.15 2.24 -31.35
CA GLY A 125 -2.59 2.10 -31.53
C GLY A 125 -3.25 3.27 -32.29
N PHE A 126 -2.47 4.07 -33.02
CA PHE A 126 -2.98 5.13 -33.88
C PHE A 126 -3.09 4.64 -35.33
N GLN A 127 -4.33 4.47 -35.78
CA GLN A 127 -4.62 4.09 -37.18
C GLN A 127 -5.06 5.29 -37.98
N LYS A 128 -4.75 5.27 -39.29
CA LYS A 128 -5.20 6.23 -40.28
C LYS A 128 -6.71 6.05 -40.46
N SER A 129 -7.56 6.69 -39.66
CA SER A 129 -9.03 6.62 -39.84
C SER A 129 -9.58 8.03 -40.07
N LYS A 130 -10.57 8.14 -40.95
CA LYS A 130 -11.43 9.32 -41.02
C LYS A 130 -12.24 9.42 -39.72
N SER A 131 -11.81 10.26 -38.81
CA SER A 131 -12.53 10.57 -37.58
C SER A 131 -12.52 12.06 -37.36
N VAL A 132 -13.54 12.56 -36.69
CA VAL A 132 -13.62 13.97 -36.31
C VAL A 132 -12.34 14.40 -35.61
N PHE A 133 -11.67 15.41 -36.14
CA PHE A 133 -10.47 15.97 -35.51
C PHE A 133 -10.84 16.71 -34.23
N THR A 134 -10.27 16.28 -33.13
CA THR A 134 -10.43 16.95 -31.86
C THR A 134 -9.07 17.28 -31.22
N PRO A 135 -8.91 18.41 -30.53
CA PRO A 135 -7.70 18.70 -29.79
C PRO A 135 -7.32 17.59 -28.80
N ALA A 136 -8.29 16.89 -28.26
CA ALA A 136 -8.06 15.74 -27.37
C ALA A 136 -7.36 14.58 -28.08
N TYR A 137 -7.75 14.26 -29.32
CA TYR A 137 -7.08 13.24 -30.13
C TYR A 137 -5.65 13.65 -30.47
N TYR A 138 -5.47 14.91 -30.93
CA TYR A 138 -4.16 15.48 -31.20
C TYR A 138 -3.23 15.41 -29.99
N ASN A 139 -3.70 15.90 -28.82
CA ASN A 139 -2.91 15.86 -27.60
C ASN A 139 -2.55 14.41 -27.20
N LYS A 140 -3.47 13.46 -27.35
CA LYS A 140 -3.20 12.05 -27.09
C LYS A 140 -2.10 11.49 -28.01
N LEU A 141 -2.16 11.82 -29.29
CA LEU A 141 -1.17 11.41 -30.29
C LEU A 141 0.23 11.99 -29.97
N MET A 142 0.32 13.33 -29.78
CA MET A 142 1.60 13.99 -29.48
C MET A 142 2.19 13.50 -28.15
N ASN A 143 1.37 13.41 -27.12
CA ASN A 143 1.81 12.89 -25.82
C ASN A 143 2.27 11.43 -25.89
N ALA A 144 1.64 10.59 -26.72
CA ALA A 144 2.07 9.21 -26.89
C ALA A 144 3.44 9.11 -27.54
N LEU A 145 3.71 9.93 -28.58
CA LEU A 145 5.00 9.99 -29.27
C LEU A 145 6.11 10.50 -28.35
N VAL A 146 5.88 11.64 -27.68
CA VAL A 146 6.84 12.20 -26.73
C VAL A 146 7.11 11.22 -25.60
N LYS A 147 6.07 10.63 -25.02
CA LYS A 147 6.20 9.63 -23.97
C LYS A 147 6.97 8.39 -24.43
N TRP A 148 6.75 7.94 -25.66
CA TRP A 148 7.56 6.86 -26.24
C TRP A 148 9.03 7.29 -26.32
N GLY A 149 9.34 8.47 -26.87
CA GLY A 149 10.69 9.01 -26.92
C GLY A 149 11.35 9.05 -25.55
N CYS A 150 10.70 9.67 -24.56
CA CYS A 150 11.19 9.78 -23.19
C CYS A 150 11.38 8.42 -22.49
N ASN A 151 10.72 7.36 -22.94
CA ASN A 151 10.91 6.02 -22.39
C ASN A 151 11.89 5.14 -23.20
N ASN A 152 12.40 5.63 -24.32
CA ASN A 152 13.33 4.91 -25.20
C ASN A 152 14.66 5.64 -25.40
N GLY A 153 15.10 6.43 -24.43
CA GLY A 153 16.41 7.07 -24.44
C GLY A 153 16.43 8.50 -25.00
N TYR A 154 15.30 9.09 -25.32
CA TYR A 154 15.21 10.42 -25.95
C TYR A 154 14.45 11.43 -25.06
N PRO A 155 15.06 11.97 -23.98
CA PRO A 155 14.37 12.87 -23.03
C PRO A 155 13.88 14.17 -23.67
N PHE A 156 14.45 14.59 -24.78
CA PHE A 156 14.12 15.84 -25.47
C PHE A 156 13.32 15.60 -26.76
N ALA A 157 12.63 14.46 -26.85
CA ALA A 157 11.79 14.15 -27.99
C ALA A 157 10.69 15.21 -28.17
N LEU A 158 10.52 15.67 -29.41
CA LEU A 158 9.54 16.67 -29.79
C LEU A 158 8.58 16.10 -30.84
N ALA A 159 7.28 16.30 -30.62
CA ALA A 159 6.27 15.99 -31.63
C ALA A 159 5.41 17.23 -31.87
N LYS A 160 5.24 17.58 -33.14
CA LYS A 160 4.39 18.70 -33.55
C LYS A 160 3.75 18.49 -34.91
N LEU A 161 2.62 19.14 -35.14
CA LEU A 161 2.07 19.30 -36.49
C LEU A 161 2.62 20.58 -37.11
N TYR A 162 2.90 20.51 -38.37
CA TYR A 162 3.30 21.65 -39.20
C TYR A 162 2.61 21.58 -40.57
N ASN A 163 2.71 22.60 -41.41
CA ASN A 163 2.01 22.70 -42.71
C ASN A 163 0.50 22.40 -42.53
N ILE A 164 -0.11 23.08 -41.53
CA ILE A 164 -1.52 22.89 -41.25
C ILE A 164 -2.35 23.59 -42.31
N HIS A 165 -3.20 22.84 -42.98
CA HIS A 165 -4.16 23.34 -43.95
C HIS A 165 -5.58 23.05 -43.47
N LEU A 166 -6.39 24.10 -43.35
CA LEU A 166 -7.80 24.04 -43.04
C LEU A 166 -8.60 24.43 -44.28
N ASN A 167 -9.38 23.50 -44.82
CA ASN A 167 -10.31 23.79 -45.90
C ASN A 167 -11.71 23.98 -45.29
N ASN A 168 -12.15 25.23 -45.21
CA ASN A 168 -13.45 25.58 -44.63
C ASN A 168 -14.63 25.10 -45.50
N ASP A 169 -14.45 24.94 -46.80
CA ASP A 169 -15.53 24.51 -47.72
C ASP A 169 -15.84 23.03 -47.57
N SER A 170 -14.82 22.21 -47.47
CA SER A 170 -14.94 20.75 -47.29
C SER A 170 -14.88 20.31 -45.82
N ALA A 171 -14.58 21.23 -44.90
CA ALA A 171 -14.29 20.94 -43.48
C ALA A 171 -13.18 19.91 -43.28
N ASP A 172 -12.17 19.95 -44.18
CA ASP A 172 -11.04 19.04 -44.17
C ASP A 172 -9.86 19.66 -43.42
N PHE A 173 -9.16 18.81 -42.67
CA PHE A 173 -7.92 19.13 -41.99
C PHE A 173 -6.78 18.27 -42.54
N SER A 174 -5.71 18.90 -42.96
CA SER A 174 -4.47 18.20 -43.29
C SER A 174 -3.27 18.83 -42.62
N ALA A 175 -2.31 18.00 -42.21
CA ALA A 175 -1.08 18.44 -41.57
C ALA A 175 0.05 17.42 -41.80
N ASP A 176 1.26 17.90 -41.66
CA ASP A 176 2.44 17.04 -41.60
C ASP A 176 2.82 16.82 -40.13
N LEU A 177 3.10 15.56 -39.73
CA LEU A 177 3.61 15.22 -38.42
C LEU A 177 5.14 15.25 -38.43
N LEU A 178 5.72 16.05 -37.59
CA LEU A 178 7.15 16.04 -37.30
C LEU A 178 7.36 15.39 -35.94
N PHE A 179 8.09 14.27 -35.91
CA PHE A 179 8.59 13.64 -34.72
C PHE A 179 10.12 13.67 -34.75
N GLU A 180 10.71 14.46 -33.85
CA GLU A 180 12.15 14.58 -33.69
C GLU A 180 12.52 13.88 -32.36
N LYS A 181 13.26 12.77 -32.47
CA LYS A 181 13.71 12.01 -31.29
C LYS A 181 14.72 12.80 -30.46
N GLY A 182 15.52 13.64 -31.11
CA GLY A 182 16.60 14.39 -30.43
C GLY A 182 17.79 13.50 -30.10
N GLN A 183 18.58 13.95 -29.11
CA GLN A 183 19.80 13.24 -28.69
C GLN A 183 19.43 12.05 -27.80
N PHE A 184 20.23 10.96 -27.95
CA PHE A 184 20.04 9.71 -27.19
C PHE A 184 20.88 9.72 -25.91
N PHE A 185 20.30 9.30 -24.78
CA PHE A 185 20.95 9.35 -23.48
C PHE A 185 20.96 8.00 -22.76
N LYS A 186 22.10 7.68 -22.13
CA LYS A 186 22.30 6.52 -21.26
C LYS A 186 22.74 6.95 -19.88
N LEU A 187 22.38 6.13 -18.88
CA LEU A 187 22.85 6.34 -17.52
C LEU A 187 24.36 6.14 -17.41
N ASP A 188 25.09 7.15 -16.98
CA ASP A 188 26.53 7.07 -16.73
C ASP A 188 26.81 6.66 -15.28
N THR A 189 26.27 7.41 -14.33
CA THR A 189 26.45 7.15 -12.89
C THR A 189 25.31 7.75 -12.09
N ILE A 190 25.25 7.42 -10.81
CA ILE A 190 24.38 8.08 -9.83
C ILE A 190 25.24 8.86 -8.84
N VAL A 191 24.91 10.13 -8.63
CA VAL A 191 25.58 10.99 -7.64
C VAL A 191 24.70 11.14 -6.41
N ILE A 192 25.25 10.80 -5.23
CA ILE A 192 24.57 10.99 -3.93
C ILE A 192 25.29 12.10 -3.19
N LYS A 193 24.60 13.21 -2.95
CA LYS A 193 25.05 14.36 -2.15
C LYS A 193 24.34 14.37 -0.80
N GLY A 194 25.08 14.71 0.27
CA GLY A 194 24.55 14.81 1.63
C GLY A 194 25.16 13.79 2.59
N SER A 195 24.50 13.55 3.73
CA SER A 195 25.02 12.71 4.82
C SER A 195 24.56 11.25 4.78
N ALA A 196 23.74 10.86 3.79
CA ALA A 196 23.19 9.51 3.71
C ALA A 196 24.33 8.46 3.57
N ARG A 197 24.33 7.49 4.47
CA ARG A 197 25.19 6.30 4.36
C ARG A 197 24.45 5.27 3.51
N LEU A 198 24.70 5.30 2.21
CA LEU A 198 24.02 4.46 1.24
C LEU A 198 25.05 3.91 0.26
N ASN A 199 25.10 2.58 0.15
CA ASN A 199 25.94 1.95 -0.86
C ASN A 199 25.35 2.22 -2.26
N GLN A 200 26.20 2.65 -3.20
CA GLN A 200 25.76 3.03 -4.56
C GLN A 200 25.16 1.85 -5.32
N ASN A 201 25.75 0.66 -5.23
CA ASN A 201 25.26 -0.53 -5.91
C ASN A 201 23.91 -0.99 -5.33
N TYR A 202 23.75 -0.92 -3.97
CA TYR A 202 22.44 -1.13 -3.37
C TYR A 202 21.40 -0.16 -3.96
N PHE A 203 21.76 1.12 -4.08
CA PHE A 203 20.82 2.13 -4.54
C PHE A 203 20.44 1.95 -6.02
N LEU A 204 21.42 1.62 -6.89
CA LEU A 204 21.16 1.25 -8.28
C LEU A 204 20.17 0.08 -8.39
N ASN A 205 20.46 -1.01 -7.69
CA ASN A 205 19.59 -2.20 -7.66
C ASN A 205 18.20 -1.88 -7.09
N TYR A 206 18.13 -1.08 -6.02
CA TYR A 206 16.87 -0.66 -5.41
C TYR A 206 16.01 0.18 -6.36
N LEU A 207 16.62 1.06 -7.14
CA LEU A 207 15.95 1.87 -8.16
C LEU A 207 15.64 1.07 -9.45
N ASP A 208 16.10 -0.17 -9.56
CA ASP A 208 15.95 -1.04 -10.74
C ASP A 208 16.58 -0.42 -11.98
N VAL A 209 17.86 -0.01 -11.86
CA VAL A 209 18.64 0.56 -12.95
C VAL A 209 20.07 0.08 -12.89
N SER A 210 20.69 0.02 -14.08
CA SER A 210 22.07 -0.33 -14.27
C SER A 210 22.78 0.76 -15.07
N ILE A 211 24.09 0.92 -14.84
CA ILE A 211 24.91 1.81 -15.65
C ILE A 211 24.82 1.37 -17.11
N GLY A 212 24.58 2.31 -18.02
CA GLY A 212 24.34 2.06 -19.43
C GLY A 212 22.87 1.89 -19.82
N ASP A 213 21.94 1.84 -18.86
CA ASP A 213 20.49 1.82 -19.14
C ASP A 213 20.06 3.09 -19.88
N LEU A 214 19.07 2.93 -20.76
CA LEU A 214 18.47 4.03 -21.48
C LEU A 214 17.73 4.99 -20.55
N PHE A 215 17.72 6.26 -20.88
CA PHE A 215 16.84 7.21 -20.22
C PHE A 215 15.39 6.73 -20.32
N THR A 216 14.71 6.62 -19.19
CA THR A 216 13.34 6.12 -19.12
C THR A 216 12.56 6.95 -18.10
N GLU A 217 11.78 7.92 -18.60
CA GLU A 217 11.01 8.85 -17.75
C GLU A 217 10.07 8.13 -16.77
N SER A 218 9.43 7.06 -17.20
CA SER A 218 8.54 6.28 -16.35
C SER A 218 9.25 5.58 -15.18
N LYS A 219 10.54 5.23 -15.31
CA LYS A 219 11.39 4.76 -14.21
C LYS A 219 11.75 5.92 -13.27
N LEU A 220 12.17 7.06 -13.82
CA LEU A 220 12.53 8.26 -13.04
C LEU A 220 11.38 8.75 -12.17
N ASN A 221 10.16 8.80 -12.71
CA ASN A 221 8.96 9.20 -11.97
C ASN A 221 8.65 8.27 -10.79
N LYS A 222 9.05 7.01 -10.84
CA LYS A 222 8.91 6.06 -9.72
C LYS A 222 9.97 6.27 -8.63
N TRP A 223 11.15 6.82 -8.97
CA TRP A 223 12.25 6.98 -8.01
C TRP A 223 11.88 7.87 -6.83
N ALA A 224 11.14 8.97 -7.08
CA ALA A 224 10.68 9.87 -6.04
C ALA A 224 9.84 9.15 -4.94
N PHE A 225 9.05 8.13 -5.33
CA PHE A 225 8.31 7.30 -4.40
C PHE A 225 9.22 6.27 -3.73
N ARG A 226 10.06 5.56 -4.51
CA ARG A 226 10.96 4.53 -3.98
C ARG A 226 11.95 5.08 -2.94
N ILE A 227 12.49 6.29 -3.15
CA ILE A 227 13.39 6.92 -2.19
C ILE A 227 12.69 7.15 -0.85
N LYS A 228 11.43 7.57 -0.87
CA LYS A 228 10.64 7.77 0.35
C LYS A 228 10.33 6.47 1.11
N GLU A 229 10.36 5.34 0.41
CA GLU A 229 10.18 4.01 1.01
C GLU A 229 11.43 3.50 1.71
N ILE A 230 12.62 4.05 1.42
CA ILE A 230 13.86 3.69 2.11
C ILE A 230 13.77 4.22 3.55
N PRO A 231 13.65 3.35 4.56
CA PRO A 231 13.32 3.80 5.92
C PRO A 231 14.45 4.57 6.60
N PHE A 232 15.70 4.37 6.18
CA PHE A 232 16.91 4.95 6.79
C PHE A 232 17.47 6.15 6.00
N VAL A 233 16.75 6.64 5.00
CA VAL A 233 17.10 7.78 4.15
C VAL A 233 15.94 8.76 4.09
N SER A 234 16.22 10.05 4.08
CA SER A 234 15.26 11.09 3.72
C SER A 234 15.82 11.98 2.62
N GLU A 235 14.95 12.34 1.70
CA GLU A 235 15.25 13.29 0.63
C GLU A 235 15.21 14.72 1.20
N VAL A 236 16.30 15.47 0.98
CA VAL A 236 16.41 16.89 1.41
C VAL A 236 15.70 17.80 0.41
N ARG A 237 15.85 17.49 -0.87
CA ARG A 237 15.19 18.13 -2.00
C ARG A 237 15.05 17.14 -3.16
N PRO A 238 14.13 17.35 -4.11
CA PRO A 238 14.00 16.50 -5.27
C PRO A 238 15.31 16.32 -6.02
N PHE A 239 15.52 15.11 -6.55
CA PHE A 239 16.70 14.83 -7.35
C PHE A 239 16.69 15.63 -8.66
N GLU A 240 17.84 15.92 -9.17
CA GLU A 240 18.08 16.64 -10.43
C GLU A 240 18.73 15.69 -11.43
N ILE A 241 18.56 15.96 -12.71
CA ILE A 241 19.22 15.20 -13.77
C ILE A 241 20.20 16.15 -14.46
N GLU A 242 21.48 15.81 -14.40
CA GLU A 242 22.51 16.49 -15.13
C GLU A 242 22.78 15.72 -16.43
N TYR A 243 22.85 16.42 -17.56
CA TYR A 243 23.06 15.84 -18.89
C TYR A 243 24.48 16.17 -19.37
N GLY A 244 25.17 15.14 -19.90
CA GLY A 244 26.44 15.22 -20.58
C GLY A 244 26.32 14.86 -22.07
N ASP A 245 27.44 14.47 -22.68
CA ASP A 245 27.45 14.03 -24.06
C ASP A 245 26.91 12.60 -24.17
N ASN A 246 25.68 12.46 -24.66
CA ASN A 246 24.96 11.18 -24.76
C ASN A 246 24.77 10.42 -23.41
N THR A 247 25.03 11.07 -22.30
CA THR A 247 24.92 10.49 -20.96
C THR A 247 24.09 11.37 -20.04
N TYR A 248 23.44 10.74 -19.06
CA TYR A 248 22.80 11.46 -17.97
C TYR A 248 23.20 10.88 -16.62
N HIS A 249 23.29 11.71 -15.61
CA HIS A 249 23.50 11.28 -14.24
C HIS A 249 22.53 12.00 -13.29
N PRO A 250 21.71 11.25 -12.59
CA PRO A 250 20.84 11.81 -11.57
C PRO A 250 21.64 12.14 -10.31
N VAL A 251 21.37 13.31 -9.74
CA VAL A 251 21.98 13.81 -8.50
C VAL A 251 20.92 13.78 -7.40
N PHE A 252 21.10 12.91 -6.41
CA PHE A 252 20.23 12.75 -5.27
C PHE A 252 20.76 13.50 -4.05
N TYR A 253 19.89 14.22 -3.36
CA TYR A 253 20.22 14.98 -2.14
C TYR A 253 19.60 14.26 -0.94
N LEU A 254 20.41 13.40 -0.29
CA LEU A 254 19.94 12.46 0.70
C LEU A 254 20.64 12.66 2.05
N GLN A 255 19.87 12.49 3.12
CA GLN A 255 20.41 12.49 4.48
C GLN A 255 19.98 11.23 5.25
N ASN A 256 20.76 10.86 6.27
CA ASN A 256 20.40 9.77 7.15
C ASN A 256 19.09 10.08 7.89
N LYS A 257 18.21 9.08 7.94
CA LYS A 257 16.99 9.10 8.73
C LYS A 257 17.06 8.02 9.80
N LYS A 258 16.58 8.32 10.97
CA LYS A 258 16.44 7.35 12.05
C LYS A 258 15.48 6.25 11.63
N ALA A 259 15.94 5.01 11.58
CA ALA A 259 15.17 3.86 11.10
C ALA A 259 15.32 2.63 11.99
N SER A 260 16.26 2.68 12.89
CA SER A 260 16.38 1.69 13.95
C SER A 260 15.32 1.95 15.01
N MET A 261 14.88 0.90 15.65
CA MET A 261 13.80 0.95 16.64
C MET A 261 14.19 0.16 17.88
N LEU A 262 14.04 0.77 19.03
CA LEU A 262 14.01 0.08 20.30
C LEU A 262 12.63 0.30 20.93
N ASN A 263 11.97 -0.78 21.26
CA ASN A 263 10.74 -0.75 22.02
C ASN A 263 10.83 -1.80 23.11
N GLY A 264 10.43 -1.47 24.32
CA GLY A 264 10.46 -2.45 25.39
C GLY A 264 9.62 -2.03 26.58
N ILE A 265 8.87 -2.99 27.05
CA ILE A 265 8.17 -2.94 28.34
C ILE A 265 8.65 -4.15 29.13
N VAL A 266 9.20 -3.91 30.29
CA VAL A 266 9.62 -4.96 31.22
C VAL A 266 8.84 -4.79 32.51
N GLY A 267 8.14 -5.84 32.92
CA GLY A 267 7.35 -5.89 34.14
C GLY A 267 7.75 -7.06 35.02
N PHE A 268 7.35 -6.99 36.26
CA PHE A 268 7.51 -8.08 37.21
C PHE A 268 6.13 -8.53 37.68
N GLN A 269 5.87 -9.82 37.61
CA GLN A 269 4.62 -10.43 38.05
C GLN A 269 4.89 -11.43 39.17
N SER A 270 4.18 -11.33 40.27
CA SER A 270 4.25 -12.32 41.35
C SER A 270 3.51 -13.60 40.97
N ASP A 271 4.07 -14.75 41.34
CA ASP A 271 3.40 -16.04 41.18
C ASP A 271 2.42 -16.24 42.36
N ASN A 272 1.15 -16.10 42.04
CA ASN A 272 0.08 -16.31 43.06
C ASN A 272 -0.01 -17.77 43.51
N THR A 273 0.67 -18.70 42.86
CA THR A 273 0.65 -20.14 43.18
C THR A 273 1.80 -20.58 44.08
N LYS A 274 2.89 -19.82 44.13
CA LYS A 274 4.09 -20.11 44.92
C LYS A 274 4.61 -18.84 45.58
N SER A 275 4.48 -18.80 46.94
CA SER A 275 4.94 -17.67 47.75
C SER A 275 6.36 -17.21 47.40
N GLY A 276 6.49 -15.97 46.99
CA GLY A 276 7.76 -15.24 46.88
C GLY A 276 8.50 -15.32 45.52
N LYS A 277 8.00 -16.03 44.52
CA LYS A 277 8.64 -16.01 43.18
C LYS A 277 8.09 -14.89 42.33
N VAL A 278 9.01 -14.09 41.78
CA VAL A 278 8.73 -13.01 40.82
C VAL A 278 9.17 -13.45 39.44
N TYR A 279 8.30 -13.33 38.47
CA TYR A 279 8.60 -13.60 37.05
C TYR A 279 8.78 -12.30 36.29
N LEU A 280 9.77 -12.32 35.41
CA LEU A 280 9.97 -11.28 34.43
C LEU A 280 8.95 -11.46 33.31
N THR A 281 8.17 -10.43 33.05
CA THR A 281 7.25 -10.32 31.91
C THR A 281 7.64 -9.12 31.06
N GLY A 282 7.31 -9.13 29.78
CA GLY A 282 7.57 -7.98 28.94
C GLY A 282 7.63 -8.29 27.45
N ASP A 283 7.87 -7.26 26.71
CA ASP A 283 8.12 -7.27 25.26
C ASP A 283 9.34 -6.39 24.99
N VAL A 284 10.34 -6.94 24.33
CA VAL A 284 11.53 -6.18 23.88
C VAL A 284 11.70 -6.38 22.39
N LYS A 285 11.66 -5.28 21.68
CA LYS A 285 11.85 -5.24 20.25
C LYS A 285 13.02 -4.35 19.91
N VAL A 286 14.02 -4.90 19.22
CA VAL A 286 15.15 -4.16 18.68
C VAL A 286 15.19 -4.40 17.17
N LYS A 287 15.03 -3.34 16.41
CA LYS A 287 15.16 -3.38 14.96
C LYS A 287 16.28 -2.46 14.56
N LEU A 288 17.35 -3.02 14.04
CA LEU A 288 18.52 -2.27 13.55
C LEU A 288 18.50 -2.32 12.03
N MET A 289 18.60 -1.16 11.40
CA MET A 289 18.53 -1.04 9.96
C MET A 289 19.70 -0.20 9.43
N ASN A 290 20.38 -0.72 8.42
CA ASN A 290 21.48 -0.05 7.72
C ASN A 290 22.64 0.36 8.66
N VAL A 291 22.93 -0.44 9.67
CA VAL A 291 24.00 -0.16 10.64
C VAL A 291 25.38 -0.19 9.96
N PHE A 292 25.54 -1.12 9.02
CA PHE A 292 26.78 -1.31 8.23
C PHE A 292 26.73 -0.58 6.88
N GLY A 293 25.67 0.18 6.58
CA GLY A 293 25.53 0.96 5.34
C GLY A 293 25.16 0.16 4.09
N ARG A 294 24.68 -1.08 4.25
CA ARG A 294 24.32 -1.98 3.15
C ARG A 294 22.83 -2.33 3.13
N ALA A 295 22.02 -1.52 3.81
CA ALA A 295 20.56 -1.69 3.95
C ALA A 295 20.14 -3.00 4.63
N GLU A 296 21.03 -3.60 5.38
CA GLU A 296 20.75 -4.80 6.16
C GLU A 296 19.74 -4.51 7.28
N LEU A 297 18.97 -5.54 7.61
CA LEU A 297 17.99 -5.54 8.70
C LEU A 297 18.36 -6.62 9.71
N ILE A 298 18.46 -6.24 10.98
CA ILE A 298 18.51 -7.14 12.12
C ILE A 298 17.28 -6.84 12.97
N ASP A 299 16.39 -7.83 13.11
CA ASP A 299 15.15 -7.72 13.88
C ASP A 299 15.19 -8.75 15.02
N PHE A 300 15.21 -8.26 16.23
CA PHE A 300 15.14 -9.04 17.47
C PHE A 300 13.82 -8.72 18.16
N ASN A 301 13.01 -9.73 18.41
CA ASN A 301 11.76 -9.61 19.12
C ASN A 301 11.66 -10.70 20.18
N TRP A 302 11.63 -10.30 21.43
CA TRP A 302 11.40 -11.18 22.57
C TRP A 302 10.13 -10.75 23.28
N ASN A 303 9.21 -11.68 23.46
CA ASN A 303 7.94 -11.48 24.11
C ASN A 303 7.73 -12.54 25.21
N ASN A 304 7.38 -12.08 26.39
CA ASN A 304 7.04 -12.92 27.53
C ASN A 304 5.68 -12.46 28.12
N PRO A 305 4.55 -12.81 27.46
CA PRO A 305 3.23 -12.31 27.82
C PRO A 305 2.67 -12.94 29.09
N GLN A 306 3.15 -14.10 29.47
CA GLN A 306 2.71 -14.88 30.62
C GLN A 306 3.91 -15.53 31.32
N PRO A 307 3.84 -15.76 32.65
CA PRO A 307 4.90 -16.45 33.36
C PRO A 307 5.31 -17.75 32.64
N ARG A 308 6.62 -17.91 32.43
CA ARG A 308 7.25 -19.09 31.80
C ARG A 308 6.94 -19.31 30.30
N THR A 309 6.09 -18.48 29.69
CA THR A 309 5.84 -18.52 28.24
C THR A 309 6.74 -17.49 27.57
N GLN A 310 7.54 -17.91 26.60
CA GLN A 310 8.50 -17.07 25.88
C GLN A 310 8.38 -17.26 24.39
N ASP A 311 8.43 -16.16 23.68
CA ASP A 311 8.50 -16.12 22.21
C ASP A 311 9.67 -15.22 21.82
N LEU A 312 10.68 -15.80 21.19
CA LEU A 312 11.85 -15.11 20.69
C LEU A 312 11.92 -15.28 19.18
N LYS A 313 12.03 -14.18 18.46
CA LYS A 313 12.27 -14.17 17.02
C LYS A 313 13.46 -13.28 16.70
N ILE A 314 14.42 -13.84 15.97
CA ILE A 314 15.58 -13.12 15.41
C ILE A 314 15.54 -13.29 13.91
N LYS A 315 15.53 -12.19 13.18
CA LYS A 315 15.58 -12.18 11.71
C LYS A 315 16.72 -11.29 11.24
N ILE A 316 17.53 -11.80 10.34
CA ILE A 316 18.60 -11.08 9.68
C ILE A 316 18.30 -11.10 8.18
N ASN A 317 18.26 -9.94 7.55
CA ASN A 317 18.10 -9.82 6.12
C ASN A 317 19.24 -8.96 5.57
N TYR A 318 19.94 -9.48 4.58
CA TYR A 318 21.02 -8.80 3.89
C TYR A 318 20.70 -8.76 2.39
N PRO A 319 20.24 -7.59 1.87
CA PRO A 319 19.88 -7.47 0.46
C PRO A 319 21.10 -7.31 -0.43
N PHE A 320 20.97 -7.60 -1.71
CA PHE A 320 21.93 -7.34 -2.79
C PHE A 320 23.37 -7.83 -2.50
N ILE A 321 23.50 -9.17 -2.32
CA ILE A 321 24.80 -9.81 -2.12
C ILE A 321 25.61 -9.75 -3.41
N PHE A 322 26.89 -9.40 -3.30
CA PHE A 322 27.80 -9.26 -4.43
C PHE A 322 27.28 -8.31 -5.51
N ASP A 323 26.50 -7.31 -5.10
CA ASP A 323 25.86 -6.34 -5.99
C ASP A 323 24.87 -6.96 -7.02
N LEU A 324 24.44 -8.17 -6.75
CA LEU A 324 23.42 -8.87 -7.54
C LEU A 324 22.01 -8.65 -6.91
N PRO A 325 20.92 -8.84 -7.66
CA PRO A 325 19.55 -8.72 -7.14
C PRO A 325 19.16 -9.89 -6.21
N PHE A 326 20.13 -10.44 -5.49
CA PHE A 326 19.94 -11.52 -4.53
C PHE A 326 20.23 -11.04 -3.12
N GLY A 327 19.41 -11.48 -2.15
CA GLY A 327 19.64 -11.26 -0.73
C GLY A 327 19.67 -12.59 0.02
N ILE A 328 20.26 -12.57 1.22
CA ILE A 328 20.20 -13.68 2.18
C ILE A 328 19.30 -13.29 3.35
N GLU A 329 18.46 -14.22 3.76
CA GLU A 329 17.60 -14.10 4.93
C GLU A 329 17.84 -15.26 5.87
N GLY A 330 18.18 -14.96 7.12
CA GLY A 330 18.22 -15.91 8.22
C GLY A 330 17.13 -15.63 9.23
N GLU A 331 16.42 -16.65 9.68
CA GLU A 331 15.41 -16.53 10.74
C GLU A 331 15.62 -17.62 11.80
N PHE A 332 15.59 -17.21 13.06
CA PHE A 332 15.58 -18.07 14.23
C PHE A 332 14.37 -17.71 15.07
N THR A 333 13.55 -18.72 15.42
CA THR A 333 12.44 -18.55 16.37
C THR A 333 12.53 -19.58 17.45
N LEU A 334 12.20 -19.18 18.69
CA LEU A 334 12.06 -20.04 19.84
C LEU A 334 10.73 -19.69 20.52
N PHE A 335 9.85 -20.65 20.61
CA PHE A 335 8.62 -20.54 21.39
C PHE A 335 8.62 -21.56 22.51
N LYS A 336 8.44 -21.13 23.75
CA LYS A 336 8.33 -21.98 24.93
C LYS A 336 6.96 -21.76 25.55
N LYS A 337 6.18 -22.83 25.70
CA LYS A 337 4.88 -22.79 26.34
C LYS A 337 4.97 -23.34 27.78
N ASP A 338 5.06 -22.44 28.72
CA ASP A 338 5.20 -22.75 30.15
C ASP A 338 6.29 -23.82 30.42
N THR A 339 5.96 -24.86 31.17
CA THR A 339 6.80 -26.04 31.46
C THR A 339 6.44 -27.23 30.59
N LEU A 340 5.59 -27.04 29.57
CA LEU A 340 5.04 -28.14 28.79
C LEU A 340 5.97 -28.53 27.64
N TRP A 341 6.29 -27.63 26.76
CA TRP A 341 7.07 -27.87 25.55
C TRP A 341 7.72 -26.61 25.01
N PHE A 342 8.69 -26.79 24.13
CA PHE A 342 9.30 -25.70 23.36
C PHE A 342 9.49 -26.08 21.91
N GLU A 343 9.48 -25.08 21.06
CA GLU A 343 9.69 -25.14 19.62
C GLU A 343 10.88 -24.27 19.25
N VAL A 344 11.80 -24.80 18.46
CA VAL A 344 12.89 -24.04 17.83
C VAL A 344 12.80 -24.21 16.34
N ASN A 345 12.72 -23.09 15.62
CA ASN A 345 12.76 -23.09 14.17
C ASN A 345 13.96 -22.26 13.69
N ARG A 346 14.70 -22.80 12.74
CA ARG A 346 15.85 -22.16 12.08
C ARG A 346 15.62 -22.22 10.60
N GLN A 347 15.73 -21.07 9.94
CA GLN A 347 15.49 -20.96 8.51
C GLN A 347 16.61 -20.15 7.88
N LEU A 348 17.08 -20.60 6.71
CA LEU A 348 18.01 -19.88 5.86
C LEU A 348 17.46 -19.84 4.44
N GLY A 349 17.42 -18.67 3.84
CA GLY A 349 16.87 -18.48 2.50
C GLY A 349 17.68 -17.51 1.66
N ILE A 350 17.55 -17.70 0.35
CA ILE A 350 18.00 -16.76 -0.66
C ILE A 350 16.75 -16.12 -1.28
N GLN A 351 16.76 -14.82 -1.38
CA GLN A 351 15.68 -14.05 -1.99
C GLN A 351 16.17 -13.37 -3.27
N TYR A 352 15.38 -13.46 -4.33
CA TYR A 352 15.53 -12.63 -5.52
C TYR A 352 14.69 -11.37 -5.37
N LEU A 353 15.34 -10.22 -5.40
CA LEU A 353 14.72 -8.91 -5.24
C LEU A 353 14.30 -8.40 -6.62
N VAL A 354 13.00 -8.47 -6.93
CA VAL A 354 12.47 -8.11 -8.27
C VAL A 354 12.55 -6.60 -8.47
N ASN A 355 12.05 -5.85 -7.50
CA ASN A 355 12.16 -4.40 -7.44
C ASN A 355 11.79 -3.90 -6.05
N GLY A 356 12.60 -3.02 -5.48
CA GLY A 356 12.32 -2.40 -4.17
C GLY A 356 11.98 -3.43 -3.09
N ASN A 357 10.69 -3.59 -2.80
CA ASN A 357 10.19 -4.47 -1.74
C ASN A 357 9.60 -5.79 -2.23
N ASN A 358 9.61 -6.05 -3.53
CA ASN A 358 9.06 -7.27 -4.12
C ASN A 358 10.15 -8.33 -4.23
N SER A 359 9.87 -9.53 -3.72
CA SER A 359 10.85 -10.61 -3.72
C SER A 359 10.22 -11.98 -3.87
N VAL A 360 11.01 -12.88 -4.44
CA VAL A 360 10.77 -14.33 -4.45
C VAL A 360 11.84 -14.96 -3.60
N LYS A 361 11.49 -15.82 -2.65
CA LYS A 361 12.41 -16.45 -1.71
C LYS A 361 12.36 -17.96 -1.83
N VAL A 362 13.53 -18.60 -1.81
CA VAL A 362 13.70 -20.03 -1.61
C VAL A 362 14.41 -20.22 -0.28
N PHE A 363 13.97 -21.17 0.53
CA PHE A 363 14.57 -21.38 1.83
C PHE A 363 14.55 -22.86 2.27
N VAL A 364 15.45 -23.19 3.18
CA VAL A 364 15.47 -24.44 3.93
C VAL A 364 15.26 -24.12 5.41
N GLY A 365 14.45 -24.94 6.07
CA GLY A 365 14.15 -24.80 7.49
C GLY A 365 14.33 -26.11 8.25
N LYS A 366 14.67 -25.96 9.53
CA LYS A 366 14.68 -27.06 10.52
C LYS A 366 13.91 -26.63 11.75
N LYS A 367 12.76 -27.25 11.96
CA LYS A 367 11.91 -27.04 13.12
C LYS A 367 12.00 -28.22 14.06
N THR A 368 12.15 -27.98 15.35
CA THR A 368 12.18 -29.03 16.39
C THR A 368 11.20 -28.63 17.49
N ASN A 369 10.36 -29.59 17.88
CA ASN A 369 9.45 -29.45 19.02
C ASN A 369 9.87 -30.50 20.04
N ASN A 370 10.03 -30.09 21.30
CA ASN A 370 10.42 -31.00 22.37
C ASN A 370 9.57 -30.75 23.62
N LEU A 371 9.15 -31.82 24.25
CA LEU A 371 8.51 -31.82 25.54
C LEU A 371 9.51 -31.46 26.64
N ILE A 372 9.15 -30.58 27.55
CA ILE A 372 9.93 -30.22 28.72
C ILE A 372 9.58 -31.17 29.86
N SER A 373 8.27 -31.37 30.12
CA SER A 373 7.78 -32.26 31.15
C SER A 373 6.76 -33.24 30.57
N ALA A 374 6.88 -34.50 30.97
CA ALA A 374 5.90 -35.53 30.69
C ALA A 374 4.90 -35.73 31.86
N GLU A 375 5.12 -35.06 33.00
CA GLU A 375 4.27 -35.21 34.19
C GLU A 375 2.77 -35.01 33.92
N PRO A 376 2.33 -34.00 33.13
CA PRO A 376 0.91 -33.79 32.87
C PRO A 376 0.25 -34.95 32.10
N TYR A 377 1.05 -35.83 31.51
CA TYR A 377 0.60 -36.91 30.62
C TYR A 377 0.78 -38.33 31.21
N GLN A 378 1.34 -38.46 32.44
CA GLN A 378 1.69 -39.75 33.04
C GLN A 378 0.47 -40.65 33.29
N ASN A 379 -0.71 -40.09 33.49
CA ASN A 379 -1.95 -40.82 33.75
C ASN A 379 -2.76 -41.13 32.48
N GLN A 380 -2.21 -40.82 31.31
CA GLN A 380 -2.87 -41.16 30.04
C GLN A 380 -2.56 -42.64 29.66
N LEU A 381 -3.47 -43.25 28.94
CA LEU A 381 -3.33 -44.61 28.42
C LEU A 381 -2.91 -44.64 26.95
N VAL A 382 -2.81 -43.47 26.32
CA VAL A 382 -2.49 -43.27 24.90
C VAL A 382 -1.52 -42.11 24.75
N LEU A 383 -0.84 -42.05 23.61
CA LEU A 383 0.04 -40.93 23.28
C LEU A 383 -0.72 -39.58 23.39
N PRO A 384 -0.16 -38.63 24.12
CA PRO A 384 -0.77 -37.28 24.23
C PRO A 384 -0.87 -36.57 22.86
N ASP A 385 -1.66 -35.52 22.85
CA ASP A 385 -1.81 -34.63 21.68
C ASP A 385 -0.57 -33.72 21.41
N VAL A 386 0.53 -33.99 22.14
CA VAL A 386 1.84 -33.34 21.97
C VAL A 386 2.92 -34.38 21.76
N ALA A 387 3.88 -34.12 20.90
CA ALA A 387 4.96 -35.04 20.61
C ALA A 387 6.30 -34.32 20.42
N ASP A 388 7.39 -35.08 20.72
CA ASP A 388 8.72 -34.66 20.29
C ASP A 388 8.85 -34.90 18.79
N MET A 389 9.25 -33.88 18.03
CA MET A 389 9.33 -33.99 16.58
C MET A 389 10.40 -33.10 15.97
N GLN A 390 10.83 -33.48 14.80
CA GLN A 390 11.72 -32.69 13.95
C GLN A 390 11.14 -32.61 12.54
N LEU A 391 11.11 -31.44 11.97
CA LEU A 391 10.73 -31.17 10.57
C LEU A 391 11.92 -30.55 9.86
N ILE A 392 12.31 -31.11 8.74
CA ILE A 392 13.21 -30.49 7.77
C ILE A 392 12.35 -30.15 6.57
N ASN A 393 12.27 -28.86 6.21
CA ASN A 393 11.40 -28.39 5.16
C ASN A 393 12.14 -27.49 4.16
N TYR A 394 11.63 -27.48 2.95
CA TYR A 394 12.01 -26.58 1.88
C TYR A 394 10.80 -25.71 1.55
N GLY A 395 11.03 -24.46 1.25
CA GLY A 395 9.93 -23.54 1.00
C GLY A 395 10.20 -22.53 -0.09
N LEU A 396 9.09 -22.07 -0.63
CA LEU A 396 9.01 -20.94 -1.56
C LEU A 396 8.21 -19.83 -0.89
N GLY A 397 8.68 -18.60 -1.02
CA GLY A 397 7.99 -17.40 -0.54
C GLY A 397 7.87 -16.36 -1.65
N LEU A 398 6.76 -15.70 -1.70
CA LEU A 398 6.50 -14.54 -2.57
C LEU A 398 6.06 -13.38 -1.68
N GLN A 399 6.74 -12.26 -1.79
CA GLN A 399 6.30 -10.99 -1.22
C GLN A 399 6.08 -10.00 -2.36
N TRP A 400 4.87 -9.46 -2.45
CA TRP A 400 4.48 -8.53 -3.50
C TRP A 400 3.65 -7.39 -2.93
N GLN A 401 4.18 -6.17 -3.01
CA GLN A 401 3.52 -5.00 -2.44
C GLN A 401 3.62 -3.81 -3.39
N ASN A 402 2.58 -2.99 -3.37
CA ASN A 402 2.54 -1.69 -4.04
C ASN A 402 1.75 -0.72 -3.16
N LEU A 403 2.42 -0.19 -2.14
CA LEU A 403 1.84 0.71 -1.15
C LEU A 403 2.30 2.14 -1.41
N ASP A 404 1.44 3.12 -1.16
CA ASP A 404 1.77 4.54 -1.20
C ASP A 404 2.67 4.96 -0.03
N TYR A 405 2.44 4.37 1.16
CA TYR A 405 3.25 4.59 2.35
C TYR A 405 3.30 3.33 3.21
N ARG A 406 4.49 2.97 3.70
CA ARG A 406 4.71 1.66 4.33
C ARG A 406 4.12 1.52 5.74
N PHE A 407 4.18 2.60 6.55
CA PHE A 407 3.78 2.53 7.97
C PHE A 407 2.27 2.64 8.16
N ASN A 408 1.63 3.49 7.39
CA ASN A 408 0.18 3.68 7.38
C ASN A 408 -0.31 3.83 5.94
N PRO A 409 -0.46 2.71 5.21
CA PRO A 409 -0.91 2.75 3.83
C PRO A 409 -2.31 3.33 3.71
N THR A 410 -2.49 4.19 2.70
CA THR A 410 -3.82 4.73 2.35
C THR A 410 -4.33 4.15 1.05
N LYS A 411 -3.42 3.63 0.22
CA LYS A 411 -3.74 3.03 -1.08
C LYS A 411 -2.75 1.91 -1.41
N GLY A 412 -3.25 0.90 -2.11
CA GLY A 412 -2.43 -0.16 -2.67
C GLY A 412 -2.64 -1.49 -2.00
N TYR A 413 -1.68 -2.40 -2.12
CA TYR A 413 -1.81 -3.77 -1.62
C TYR A 413 -0.48 -4.32 -1.10
N ASP A 414 -0.58 -5.32 -0.21
CA ASP A 414 0.53 -6.14 0.29
C ASP A 414 0.08 -7.60 0.28
N VAL A 415 0.81 -8.46 -0.42
CA VAL A 415 0.51 -9.89 -0.57
C VAL A 415 1.75 -10.69 -0.22
N ASN A 416 1.58 -11.63 0.71
CA ASN A 416 2.63 -12.57 1.10
C ASN A 416 2.08 -13.99 0.94
N ILE A 417 2.82 -14.84 0.22
CA ILE A 417 2.49 -16.23 0.00
C ILE A 417 3.70 -17.08 0.37
N THR A 418 3.50 -18.11 1.16
CA THR A 418 4.57 -19.05 1.51
C THR A 418 4.04 -20.48 1.44
N GLY A 419 4.74 -21.31 0.72
CA GLY A 419 4.49 -22.76 0.65
C GLY A 419 5.71 -23.53 1.12
N THR A 420 5.52 -24.55 1.94
CA THR A 420 6.60 -25.44 2.41
C THR A 420 6.20 -26.90 2.27
N ALA A 421 7.19 -27.72 1.94
CA ALA A 421 7.10 -29.16 1.93
C ALA A 421 8.32 -29.73 2.67
N GLY A 422 8.12 -30.76 3.50
CA GLY A 422 9.22 -31.31 4.26
C GLY A 422 8.92 -32.69 4.87
N GLN A 423 9.95 -33.30 5.39
CA GLN A 423 9.86 -34.56 6.12
C GLN A 423 9.81 -34.29 7.62
N ARG A 424 8.72 -34.70 8.24
CA ARG A 424 8.54 -34.72 9.68
C ARG A 424 8.94 -36.06 10.27
N THR A 425 9.71 -36.06 11.34
CA THR A 425 10.08 -37.22 12.11
C THR A 425 9.59 -37.07 13.54
N ILE A 426 8.72 -37.96 14.00
CA ILE A 426 8.29 -38.07 15.39
C ILE A 426 9.39 -38.82 16.13
N LYS A 427 9.83 -38.28 17.27
CA LYS A 427 10.85 -38.88 18.13
C LYS A 427 10.18 -39.57 19.31
N LYS A 428 10.49 -40.83 19.55
CA LYS A 428 10.02 -41.51 20.74
C LYS A 428 10.61 -40.83 21.97
N ASN A 429 9.74 -40.46 22.91
CA ASN A 429 10.17 -39.91 24.19
C ASN A 429 10.35 -41.02 25.19
N ILE A 430 11.51 -41.08 25.82
CA ILE A 430 11.88 -42.16 26.78
C ILE A 430 10.95 -42.21 28.02
N LYS A 431 10.16 -41.18 28.27
CA LYS A 431 9.21 -41.14 29.36
C LYS A 431 7.83 -41.71 29.04
N PHE A 432 7.63 -42.13 27.79
CA PHE A 432 6.39 -42.73 27.30
C PHE A 432 6.61 -44.15 26.86
N PRO A 433 5.62 -45.06 27.05
CA PRO A 433 5.71 -46.43 26.57
C PRO A 433 5.89 -46.52 25.06
N ASP A 434 6.77 -47.36 24.59
CA ASP A 434 7.05 -47.54 23.16
C ASP A 434 5.81 -47.95 22.37
N ILE A 435 4.94 -48.76 22.97
CA ILE A 435 3.69 -49.26 22.39
C ILE A 435 2.75 -48.14 21.92
N TRP A 436 2.85 -46.93 22.51
CA TRP A 436 2.05 -45.79 22.09
C TRP A 436 2.41 -45.24 20.71
N TYR A 437 3.60 -45.62 20.21
CA TYR A 437 4.11 -45.20 18.90
C TYR A 437 3.92 -46.25 17.81
N ASP A 438 3.52 -47.49 18.16
CA ASP A 438 3.48 -48.64 17.22
C ASP A 438 2.45 -48.45 16.09
N SER A 439 1.39 -47.67 16.33
CA SER A 439 0.37 -47.35 15.32
C SER A 439 0.68 -46.11 14.50
N LEU A 440 1.86 -45.49 14.70
CA LEU A 440 2.21 -44.23 14.05
C LEU A 440 3.33 -44.41 13.03
N ASP A 441 3.14 -43.81 11.87
CA ASP A 441 4.23 -43.58 10.95
C ASP A 441 5.14 -42.47 11.49
N LEU A 442 6.31 -42.86 12.02
CA LEU A 442 7.24 -41.93 12.65
C LEU A 442 7.88 -40.97 11.66
N LYS A 443 7.85 -41.26 10.37
CA LYS A 443 8.38 -40.41 9.29
C LYS A 443 7.27 -40.13 8.29
N THR A 444 6.76 -38.90 8.27
CA THR A 444 5.67 -38.50 7.40
C THR A 444 6.04 -37.22 6.65
N ASN A 445 5.39 -36.96 5.52
CA ASN A 445 5.50 -35.69 4.83
C ASN A 445 4.57 -34.68 5.47
N GLN A 446 5.03 -33.45 5.57
CA GLN A 446 4.24 -32.32 6.02
C GLN A 446 4.28 -31.22 4.95
N TYR A 447 3.13 -30.70 4.61
CA TYR A 447 2.96 -29.53 3.74
C TYR A 447 2.34 -28.41 4.55
N ARG A 448 2.79 -27.18 4.29
CA ARG A 448 2.18 -26.00 4.89
C ARG A 448 2.06 -24.91 3.84
N PHE A 449 0.95 -24.24 3.85
CA PHE A 449 0.63 -23.12 2.98
C PHE A 449 0.13 -21.96 3.81
N ASP A 450 0.72 -20.78 3.64
CA ASP A 450 0.35 -19.54 4.31
C ASP A 450 0.17 -18.45 3.26
N VAL A 451 -0.94 -17.71 3.34
CA VAL A 451 -1.26 -16.54 2.51
C VAL A 451 -1.71 -15.41 3.42
N SER A 452 -1.22 -14.23 3.17
CA SER A 452 -1.80 -13.01 3.71
C SER A 452 -1.89 -11.95 2.62
N ALA A 453 -3.00 -11.25 2.55
CA ALA A 453 -3.24 -10.18 1.60
C ALA A 453 -3.98 -9.04 2.28
N ASP A 454 -3.49 -7.82 2.09
CA ASP A 454 -4.10 -6.58 2.52
C ASP A 454 -4.30 -5.66 1.33
N TYR A 455 -5.46 -5.05 1.24
CA TYR A 455 -5.77 -4.05 0.23
C TYR A 455 -6.31 -2.78 0.87
N TYR A 456 -5.81 -1.64 0.45
CA TYR A 456 -6.14 -0.32 0.98
C TYR A 456 -6.83 0.53 -0.08
N PHE A 457 -8.03 1.00 0.23
CA PHE A 457 -8.84 1.87 -0.62
C PHE A 457 -8.94 3.25 0.00
N THR A 458 -8.56 4.27 -0.74
CA THR A 458 -8.82 5.66 -0.37
C THR A 458 -10.28 5.99 -0.71
N LEU A 459 -11.13 6.25 0.30
CA LEU A 459 -12.55 6.58 0.14
C LEU A 459 -12.81 8.10 0.06
N GLY A 460 -11.76 8.91 0.12
CA GLY A 460 -11.83 10.37 0.11
C GLY A 460 -10.52 10.97 0.61
N LYS A 461 -10.53 12.25 0.96
CA LYS A 461 -9.29 12.95 1.40
C LYS A 461 -8.72 12.43 2.74
N SER A 462 -9.58 11.95 3.64
CA SER A 462 -9.19 11.57 5.00
C SER A 462 -9.74 10.20 5.43
N SER A 463 -10.26 9.40 4.49
CA SER A 463 -10.87 8.10 4.81
C SER A 463 -10.20 6.99 4.03
N VAL A 464 -9.88 5.90 4.74
CA VAL A 464 -9.27 4.70 4.17
C VAL A 464 -10.03 3.47 4.63
N LEU A 465 -10.29 2.55 3.73
CA LEU A 465 -10.79 1.21 4.00
C LEU A 465 -9.67 0.20 3.76
N ASN A 466 -9.31 -0.56 4.78
CA ASN A 466 -8.43 -1.73 4.65
C ASN A 466 -9.28 -3.00 4.70
N ILE A 467 -9.11 -3.84 3.69
CA ILE A 467 -9.67 -5.20 3.64
C ILE A 467 -8.49 -6.16 3.60
N GLY A 468 -8.47 -7.10 4.53
CA GLY A 468 -7.40 -8.09 4.62
C GLY A 468 -7.93 -9.50 4.75
N ALA A 469 -7.16 -10.46 4.26
CA ALA A 469 -7.41 -11.88 4.40
C ALA A 469 -6.13 -12.62 4.76
N THR A 470 -6.25 -13.63 5.62
CA THR A 470 -5.17 -14.56 5.96
C THR A 470 -5.71 -15.98 5.86
N ALA A 471 -4.98 -16.86 5.20
CA ALA A 471 -5.26 -18.29 5.17
C ALA A 471 -3.99 -19.06 5.48
N SER A 472 -4.11 -20.08 6.33
CA SER A 472 -3.01 -20.97 6.69
C SER A 472 -3.52 -22.39 6.80
N HIS A 473 -2.77 -23.34 6.25
CA HIS A 473 -3.13 -24.75 6.29
C HIS A 473 -1.88 -25.61 6.51
N ILE A 474 -2.00 -26.60 7.39
CA ILE A 474 -1.02 -27.65 7.58
C ILE A 474 -1.67 -28.96 7.16
N GLN A 475 -1.03 -29.70 6.27
CA GLN A 475 -1.43 -31.04 5.86
C GLN A 475 -0.39 -32.04 6.33
N VAL A 476 -0.82 -32.97 7.16
CA VAL A 476 0.00 -34.05 7.73
C VAL A 476 -0.92 -35.22 8.10
N GLU A 477 -0.39 -36.39 8.22
CA GLU A 477 -1.17 -37.61 8.50
C GLU A 477 -1.77 -37.61 9.92
N LYS A 478 -0.96 -37.36 10.94
CA LYS A 478 -1.38 -37.23 12.35
C LYS A 478 -0.99 -35.86 12.88
N TYR A 479 -1.96 -35.10 13.41
CA TYR A 479 -1.73 -33.79 13.97
C TYR A 479 -1.43 -33.84 15.46
N PHE A 480 -0.50 -32.97 15.90
CA PHE A 480 -0.18 -32.73 17.31
C PHE A 480 -0.39 -31.25 17.62
N SER A 481 -0.89 -30.94 18.80
CA SER A 481 -1.26 -29.57 19.20
C SER A 481 -0.07 -28.61 19.23
N ASN A 482 1.15 -29.14 19.48
CA ASN A 482 2.37 -28.32 19.51
C ASN A 482 2.99 -28.02 18.13
N GLU A 483 2.39 -28.49 17.04
CA GLU A 483 2.81 -28.12 15.66
C GLU A 483 1.82 -27.20 14.93
N LEU A 484 0.63 -27.00 15.50
CA LEU A 484 -0.45 -26.25 14.90
C LEU A 484 -0.14 -24.76 14.72
N ILE A 485 -0.91 -24.11 13.86
CA ILE A 485 -0.89 -22.66 13.62
C ILE A 485 -1.46 -21.97 14.86
N ARG A 486 -0.70 -21.09 15.47
CA ARG A 486 -1.15 -20.29 16.62
C ARG A 486 -1.64 -18.92 16.17
N PHE A 487 -2.79 -18.48 16.65
CA PHE A 487 -3.37 -17.18 16.34
C PHE A 487 -4.18 -16.64 17.55
N GLY A 488 -4.64 -15.40 17.45
CA GLY A 488 -5.24 -14.61 18.51
C GLY A 488 -4.32 -13.46 18.91
N GLY A 489 -4.89 -12.35 19.37
CA GLY A 489 -4.18 -11.15 19.80
C GLY A 489 -4.18 -10.01 18.79
N LEU A 490 -3.47 -8.93 19.13
CA LEU A 490 -3.51 -7.65 18.41
C LEU A 490 -3.14 -7.77 16.92
N LYS A 491 -2.21 -8.66 16.58
CA LYS A 491 -1.67 -8.80 15.21
C LYS A 491 -2.46 -9.78 14.34
N SER A 492 -3.38 -10.53 14.90
CA SER A 492 -4.19 -11.51 14.17
C SER A 492 -5.68 -11.31 14.46
N LEU A 493 -6.28 -12.10 15.36
CA LEU A 493 -7.68 -11.96 15.74
C LEU A 493 -7.80 -11.09 17.01
N ARG A 494 -8.11 -9.81 16.81
CA ARG A 494 -8.24 -8.82 17.91
C ARG A 494 -9.45 -9.14 18.78
N GLY A 495 -9.37 -8.83 20.08
CA GLY A 495 -10.39 -9.14 21.08
C GLY A 495 -10.08 -10.38 21.91
N PHE A 496 -9.02 -11.13 21.57
CA PHE A 496 -8.55 -12.31 22.28
C PHE A 496 -7.12 -12.14 22.78
N ASN A 497 -6.68 -13.02 23.67
CA ASN A 497 -5.29 -13.04 24.12
C ASN A 497 -4.36 -13.49 22.99
N GLU A 498 -3.08 -13.11 23.10
CA GLU A 498 -2.05 -13.57 22.17
C GLU A 498 -1.96 -15.11 22.17
N THR A 499 -1.92 -15.71 20.98
CA THR A 499 -1.78 -17.17 20.77
C THR A 499 -2.82 -18.03 21.51
N SER A 500 -4.04 -17.51 21.71
CA SER A 500 -5.11 -18.22 22.43
C SER A 500 -5.72 -19.39 21.66
N PHE A 501 -5.51 -19.44 20.35
CA PHE A 501 -6.06 -20.46 19.48
C PHE A 501 -4.95 -21.23 18.75
N SER A 502 -5.25 -22.49 18.43
CA SER A 502 -4.41 -23.36 17.61
C SER A 502 -5.25 -23.98 16.50
N ALA A 503 -4.72 -24.04 15.29
CA ALA A 503 -5.44 -24.50 14.11
C ALA A 503 -4.59 -25.39 13.21
N SER A 504 -5.20 -26.39 12.61
CA SER A 504 -4.67 -27.14 11.46
C SER A 504 -4.98 -26.38 10.15
N SER A 505 -6.15 -25.74 10.08
CA SER A 505 -6.53 -24.84 9.00
C SER A 505 -7.15 -23.57 9.61
N LEU A 506 -6.79 -22.44 9.05
CA LEU A 506 -7.26 -21.12 9.46
C LEU A 506 -7.58 -20.29 8.21
N VAL A 507 -8.74 -19.69 8.19
CA VAL A 507 -9.09 -18.58 7.27
C VAL A 507 -9.60 -17.42 8.12
N MET A 508 -9.04 -16.24 7.90
CA MET A 508 -9.41 -15.06 8.65
C MET A 508 -9.57 -13.86 7.70
N GLY A 509 -10.67 -13.13 7.88
CA GLY A 509 -10.94 -11.87 7.22
C GLY A 509 -10.87 -10.69 8.19
N LYS A 510 -10.45 -9.55 7.70
CA LYS A 510 -10.54 -8.29 8.44
C LYS A 510 -11.07 -7.17 7.56
N VAL A 511 -11.83 -6.28 8.18
CA VAL A 511 -12.24 -5.00 7.59
C VAL A 511 -11.93 -3.91 8.62
N GLU A 512 -11.24 -2.86 8.18
CA GLU A 512 -10.87 -1.76 9.05
C GLU A 512 -11.08 -0.42 8.31
N TYR A 513 -11.92 0.42 8.88
CA TYR A 513 -12.12 1.79 8.43
C TYR A 513 -11.27 2.74 9.26
N ARG A 514 -10.50 3.60 8.59
CA ARG A 514 -9.61 4.61 9.19
C ARG A 514 -10.07 6.00 8.82
N LEU A 515 -10.16 6.87 9.82
CA LEU A 515 -10.33 8.30 9.65
C LEU A 515 -9.00 9.00 9.97
N LEU A 516 -8.32 9.47 8.92
CA LEU A 516 -7.01 10.09 9.03
C LEU A 516 -7.13 11.52 9.59
N LEU A 517 -6.34 11.83 10.59
CA LEU A 517 -6.11 13.16 11.15
C LEU A 517 -4.83 13.76 10.57
N GLU A 518 -3.76 12.95 10.52
CA GLU A 518 -2.46 13.23 9.95
C GLU A 518 -1.89 11.93 9.34
N GLN A 519 -0.71 11.97 8.77
CA GLN A 519 -0.12 10.83 8.07
C GLN A 519 -0.05 9.55 8.93
N ASN A 520 0.30 9.66 10.23
CA ASN A 520 0.39 8.53 11.16
C ASN A 520 -0.59 8.64 12.34
N SER A 521 -1.51 9.60 12.29
CA SER A 521 -2.52 9.82 13.32
C SER A 521 -3.91 9.57 12.73
N PHE A 522 -4.65 8.61 13.28
CA PHE A 522 -5.98 8.23 12.78
C PHE A 522 -6.81 7.52 13.83
N PHE A 523 -8.11 7.69 13.75
CA PHE A 523 -9.09 6.83 14.41
C PHE A 523 -9.42 5.65 13.50
N PHE A 524 -9.69 4.49 14.09
CA PHE A 524 -10.13 3.34 13.34
C PHE A 524 -11.19 2.53 14.06
N VAL A 525 -12.04 1.89 13.27
CA VAL A 525 -12.96 0.84 13.70
C VAL A 525 -12.69 -0.40 12.86
N PHE A 526 -12.84 -1.57 13.46
CA PHE A 526 -12.52 -2.80 12.77
C PHE A 526 -13.46 -3.94 13.13
N PHE A 527 -13.53 -4.88 12.23
CA PHE A 527 -14.13 -6.20 12.39
C PHE A 527 -13.16 -7.25 11.86
N ASN A 528 -12.92 -8.30 12.65
CA ASN A 528 -12.14 -9.47 12.26
C ASN A 528 -12.99 -10.72 12.49
N GLN A 529 -12.97 -11.65 11.56
CA GLN A 529 -13.59 -12.96 11.74
C GLN A 529 -12.63 -14.05 11.30
N ALA A 530 -12.55 -15.12 12.06
CA ALA A 530 -11.81 -16.32 11.70
C ALA A 530 -12.77 -17.51 11.56
N TYR A 531 -12.37 -18.45 10.73
CA TYR A 531 -12.84 -19.83 10.72
C TYR A 531 -11.63 -20.72 10.86
N TYR A 532 -11.65 -21.68 11.80
CA TYR A 532 -10.53 -22.58 11.98
C TYR A 532 -10.99 -23.98 12.37
N ASP A 533 -10.16 -24.96 12.07
CA ASP A 533 -10.27 -26.33 12.56
C ASP A 533 -9.03 -26.75 13.37
N ASP A 534 -9.23 -27.62 14.34
CA ASP A 534 -8.17 -28.28 15.13
C ASP A 534 -8.33 -29.80 15.01
N LYS A 535 -7.50 -30.39 14.14
CA LYS A 535 -7.45 -31.85 13.90
C LYS A 535 -6.54 -32.60 14.87
N SER A 536 -5.91 -31.92 15.83
CA SER A 536 -5.15 -32.59 16.89
C SER A 536 -6.05 -33.22 17.96
N LYS A 537 -7.31 -32.80 18.02
CA LYS A 537 -8.30 -33.33 18.94
C LYS A 537 -8.90 -34.66 18.46
N PRO A 538 -9.35 -35.54 19.37
CA PRO A 538 -10.00 -36.81 19.00
C PRO A 538 -11.20 -36.64 18.06
N LEU A 539 -11.99 -35.57 18.31
CA LEU A 539 -13.00 -35.08 17.38
C LEU A 539 -12.53 -33.77 16.80
N VAL A 540 -12.64 -33.62 15.48
CA VAL A 540 -12.26 -32.36 14.82
C VAL A 540 -13.06 -31.22 15.44
N PHE A 541 -12.33 -30.30 16.05
CA PHE A 541 -12.95 -29.10 16.63
C PHE A 541 -12.90 -27.98 15.59
N ASN A 542 -14.02 -27.28 15.42
CA ASN A 542 -14.09 -26.07 14.60
C ASN A 542 -14.83 -24.96 15.34
N ASP A 543 -14.49 -23.72 15.03
CA ASP A 543 -15.14 -22.53 15.59
C ASP A 543 -14.98 -21.34 14.64
N GLN A 544 -15.83 -20.32 14.84
CA GLN A 544 -15.87 -19.10 14.04
C GLN A 544 -15.77 -17.85 14.94
N PRO A 545 -14.67 -17.69 15.67
CA PRO A 545 -14.51 -16.54 16.54
C PRO A 545 -14.43 -15.25 15.73
N TYR A 546 -15.02 -14.19 16.29
CA TYR A 546 -14.93 -12.86 15.73
C TYR A 546 -14.54 -11.84 16.79
N GLY A 547 -13.95 -10.74 16.32
CA GLY A 547 -13.57 -9.63 17.16
C GLY A 547 -13.87 -8.31 16.49
N LEU A 548 -14.36 -7.37 17.26
CA LEU A 548 -14.65 -6.01 16.80
C LEU A 548 -14.11 -5.00 17.81
N GLY A 549 -13.90 -3.79 17.36
CA GLY A 549 -13.38 -2.77 18.24
C GLY A 549 -13.05 -1.47 17.54
N THR A 550 -12.44 -0.59 18.31
CA THR A 550 -12.02 0.73 17.88
C THR A 550 -10.67 1.07 18.46
N GLY A 551 -10.01 2.04 17.86
CA GLY A 551 -8.75 2.52 18.39
C GLY A 551 -8.32 3.86 17.81
N ILE A 552 -7.22 4.33 18.33
CA ILE A 552 -6.56 5.56 17.89
C ILE A 552 -5.05 5.32 17.78
N ASN A 553 -4.48 5.76 16.68
CA ASN A 553 -3.05 5.96 16.54
C ASN A 553 -2.78 7.45 16.51
N PHE A 554 -1.75 7.90 17.24
CA PHE A 554 -1.33 9.29 17.19
C PHE A 554 0.18 9.41 17.28
N GLU A 555 0.74 10.23 16.39
CA GLU A 555 2.16 10.51 16.31
C GLU A 555 2.54 11.65 17.24
N THR A 556 3.64 11.48 17.94
CA THR A 556 4.27 12.48 18.80
C THR A 556 5.77 12.53 18.53
N LYS A 557 6.48 13.48 19.13
CA LYS A 557 7.94 13.52 19.08
C LYS A 557 8.62 12.29 19.70
N ALA A 558 7.93 11.59 20.60
CA ALA A 558 8.41 10.38 21.25
C ALA A 558 8.13 9.10 20.47
N GLY A 559 7.30 9.15 19.45
CA GLY A 559 6.89 8.01 18.64
C GLY A 559 5.40 7.97 18.35
N ILE A 560 4.96 6.88 17.74
CA ILE A 560 3.56 6.62 17.43
C ILE A 560 2.95 5.78 18.55
N PHE A 561 1.96 6.34 19.23
CA PHE A 561 1.16 5.64 20.23
C PHE A 561 -0.04 5.01 19.55
N SER A 562 -0.35 3.78 19.94
CA SER A 562 -1.53 3.05 19.52
C SER A 562 -2.32 2.60 20.74
N PHE A 563 -3.60 2.90 20.74
CA PHE A 563 -4.54 2.41 21.73
C PHE A 563 -5.68 1.69 21.01
N THR A 564 -5.96 0.44 21.40
CA THR A 564 -7.01 -0.37 20.79
C THR A 564 -7.88 -0.98 21.88
N TYR A 565 -9.18 -0.78 21.78
CA TYR A 565 -10.20 -1.45 22.56
C TYR A 565 -10.89 -2.49 21.68
N ALA A 566 -10.86 -3.76 22.09
CA ALA A 566 -11.34 -4.87 21.30
C ALA A 566 -12.15 -5.85 22.13
N VAL A 567 -13.25 -6.33 21.60
CA VAL A 567 -14.10 -7.36 22.19
C VAL A 567 -14.15 -8.55 21.25
N GLY A 568 -13.96 -9.75 21.78
CA GLY A 568 -14.04 -11.00 21.02
C GLY A 568 -15.19 -11.86 21.51
N SER A 569 -15.74 -12.68 20.59
CA SER A 569 -16.75 -13.69 20.91
C SER A 569 -16.48 -14.97 20.13
N LEU A 570 -16.68 -16.11 20.78
CA LEU A 570 -16.74 -17.43 20.15
C LEU A 570 -18.11 -17.63 19.49
N GLN A 571 -18.25 -18.61 18.60
CA GLN A 571 -19.50 -18.84 17.86
C GLN A 571 -20.73 -18.96 18.75
N ASP A 572 -20.63 -19.69 19.87
CA ASP A 572 -21.74 -20.01 20.77
C ASP A 572 -21.78 -19.12 22.03
N GLN A 573 -21.03 -18.02 22.06
CA GLN A 573 -20.98 -17.11 23.21
C GLN A 573 -21.52 -15.73 22.84
N ALA A 574 -22.29 -15.15 23.76
CA ALA A 574 -22.72 -13.76 23.60
C ALA A 574 -21.53 -12.80 23.77
N LEU A 575 -21.53 -11.74 22.98
CA LEU A 575 -20.52 -10.68 23.07
C LEU A 575 -20.55 -10.03 24.45
N SER A 576 -19.42 -10.03 25.16
CA SER A 576 -19.29 -9.47 26.50
C SER A 576 -18.30 -8.30 26.51
N PHE A 577 -18.79 -7.09 26.73
CA PHE A 577 -17.93 -5.91 26.87
C PHE A 577 -17.08 -5.92 28.16
N ARG A 578 -17.38 -6.79 29.11
CA ARG A 578 -16.59 -6.97 30.35
C ARG A 578 -15.28 -7.70 30.05
N ASP A 579 -15.26 -8.51 28.98
CA ASP A 579 -14.10 -9.29 28.56
C ASP A 579 -13.25 -8.56 27.51
N ALA A 580 -13.47 -7.25 27.34
CA ALA A 580 -12.74 -6.43 26.41
C ALA A 580 -11.22 -6.48 26.65
N ARG A 581 -10.46 -6.48 25.59
CA ARG A 581 -9.00 -6.40 25.62
C ARG A 581 -8.56 -4.99 25.25
N ILE A 582 -7.74 -4.42 26.11
CA ILE A 582 -7.12 -3.13 25.87
C ILE A 582 -5.68 -3.42 25.44
N HIS A 583 -5.33 -2.97 24.25
CA HIS A 583 -3.97 -3.05 23.75
C HIS A 583 -3.37 -1.65 23.68
N PHE A 584 -2.19 -1.51 24.26
CA PHE A 584 -1.39 -0.30 24.15
C PHE A 584 -0.11 -0.59 23.39
N GLY A 585 0.22 0.25 22.45
CA GLY A 585 1.45 0.14 21.66
C GLY A 585 2.19 1.47 21.60
N LEU A 586 3.51 1.40 21.61
CA LEU A 586 4.39 2.54 21.36
C LEU A 586 5.44 2.09 20.36
N VAL A 587 5.58 2.83 19.27
CA VAL A 587 6.65 2.64 18.29
C VAL A 587 7.55 3.86 18.32
N ASN A 588 8.75 3.73 18.82
CA ASN A 588 9.76 4.78 18.80
C ASN A 588 10.77 4.50 17.67
N LEU A 589 11.02 5.49 16.83
CA LEU A 589 12.00 5.46 15.73
C LEU A 589 13.22 6.28 16.09
N PHE A 590 14.43 5.72 16.00
CA PHE A 590 15.70 6.38 16.33
C PHE A 590 16.79 6.17 15.26
#